data_4b3ce3fc9341ef2865f684c70463acf4
#
_entry.id   4b3ce3fc9341ef2865f684c70463acf4
#
_cell.length_a   1.000
_cell.length_b   1.000
_cell.length_c   1.000
_cell.angle_alpha   90.00
_cell.angle_beta   90.00
_cell.angle_gamma   90.00
#
_symmetry.space_group_name_H-M   'P 1'
#
loop_
_entity.id
_entity.type
_entity.pdbx_description
1 polymer ?
#
loop_
_entity_poly.entity_id
_entity_poly.type
_entity_poly.pdbx_seq_one_letter_code
_entity_poly.pdbx_strand_id
1 'polypeptide(L)'
;MNFETLFKMSMDRDLPQLLEPPEGLSIGLGESGKKLHGRDMSLGLPEWSWPLDPIPVEDCSVGIIHAYHFFEHLHGEHAIDMLFECQRVLKPGGILQFCMPWAKTECALHDLTHKSWWCETSFQNLFNNYYDPTPGRVLRFRQHYMVLAGIVERNISVMGQLVREAD
;
A
#
# COMPACT_ATOMS: atom_id res chain seq x y z
N MET A 1 6.15 14.92 -2.80
CA MET A 1 7.18 14.55 -1.80
C MET A 1 7.39 13.05 -1.96
N ASN A 2 8.61 12.54 -2.00
CA ASN A 2 8.84 11.12 -2.18
C ASN A 2 8.76 10.37 -0.83
N PHE A 3 8.62 9.04 -0.89
CA PHE A 3 8.47 8.17 0.28
C PHE A 3 9.63 8.32 1.27
N GLU A 4 10.88 8.35 0.79
CA GLU A 4 12.05 8.50 1.67
C GLU A 4 12.06 9.82 2.42
N THR A 5 11.61 10.90 1.78
CA THR A 5 11.50 12.20 2.44
C THR A 5 10.42 12.15 3.52
N LEU A 6 9.24 11.60 3.21
CA LEU A 6 8.17 11.41 4.20
C LEU A 6 8.62 10.51 5.35
N PHE A 7 9.32 9.42 5.03
CA PHE A 7 9.85 8.49 6.03
C PHE A 7 10.82 9.18 7.01
N LYS A 8 11.74 10.01 6.50
CA LYS A 8 12.65 10.81 7.33
C LYS A 8 11.95 11.86 8.19
N MET A 9 10.71 12.19 7.86
CA MET A 9 9.86 13.12 8.62
C MET A 9 8.92 12.39 9.58
N SER A 10 9.13 11.09 9.82
CA SER A 10 8.37 10.32 10.78
C SER A 10 8.40 10.95 12.16
N MET A 11 7.27 10.84 12.86
CA MET A 11 7.15 11.24 14.26
C MET A 11 7.87 10.26 15.19
N ASP A 12 8.20 9.07 14.72
CA ASP A 12 8.98 8.08 15.45
C ASP A 12 10.48 8.39 15.36
N ARG A 13 11.17 8.37 16.48
CA ARG A 13 12.61 8.68 16.54
C ARG A 13 13.49 7.51 16.12
N ASP A 14 13.00 6.29 16.33
CA ASP A 14 13.71 5.05 16.01
C ASP A 14 13.12 4.45 14.73
N LEU A 15 13.49 4.99 13.58
CA LEU A 15 13.05 4.48 12.30
C LEU A 15 13.75 3.16 11.97
N PRO A 16 12.98 2.11 11.60
CA PRO A 16 13.58 0.89 11.10
C PRO A 16 14.25 1.14 9.74
N GLN A 17 15.24 0.33 9.42
CA GLN A 17 15.85 0.35 8.10
C GLN A 17 14.80 -0.11 7.06
N LEU A 18 14.73 0.59 5.93
CA LEU A 18 13.94 0.14 4.79
C LEU A 18 14.50 -1.19 4.26
N LEU A 19 13.60 -2.12 3.96
CA LEU A 19 14.00 -3.39 3.35
C LEU A 19 14.28 -3.18 1.86
N GLU A 20 15.30 -3.85 1.39
CA GLU A 20 15.54 -4.02 -0.04
C GLU A 20 14.60 -5.12 -0.59
N PRO A 21 13.91 -4.86 -1.70
CA PRO A 21 13.04 -5.86 -2.31
C PRO A 21 13.86 -6.99 -2.94
N PRO A 22 13.29 -8.21 -3.05
CA PRO A 22 13.87 -9.25 -3.87
C PRO A 22 13.89 -8.82 -5.35
N GLU A 23 14.76 -9.43 -6.15
CA GLU A 23 14.78 -9.22 -7.60
C GLU A 23 13.40 -9.51 -8.21
N GLY A 24 12.88 -8.59 -9.02
CA GLY A 24 11.56 -8.67 -9.65
C GLY A 24 11.09 -7.31 -10.15
N LEU A 25 9.90 -7.27 -10.72
CA LEU A 25 9.31 -6.02 -11.22
C LEU A 25 9.05 -5.03 -10.08
N SER A 26 9.15 -3.76 -10.39
CA SER A 26 8.74 -2.64 -9.54
C SER A 26 7.48 -1.99 -10.13
N ILE A 27 6.39 -1.97 -9.37
CA ILE A 27 5.09 -1.48 -9.83
C ILE A 27 4.63 -0.30 -8.96
N GLY A 28 4.13 0.76 -9.59
CA GLY A 28 3.42 1.85 -8.94
C GLY A 28 1.91 1.73 -9.15
N LEU A 29 1.11 1.82 -8.07
CA LEU A 29 -0.35 1.88 -8.11
C LEU A 29 -0.85 3.31 -7.90
N GLY A 30 -1.88 3.71 -8.65
CA GLY A 30 -2.44 5.05 -8.59
C GLY A 30 -1.63 6.10 -9.34
N GLU A 31 -0.61 5.69 -10.05
CA GLU A 31 0.27 6.56 -10.82
C GLU A 31 -0.28 6.72 -12.25
N SER A 32 -0.94 7.85 -12.54
CA SER A 32 -1.52 8.12 -13.85
C SER A 32 -0.44 8.19 -14.94
N GLY A 33 -0.30 7.14 -15.75
CA GLY A 33 0.35 7.14 -17.09
C GLY A 33 1.81 7.60 -17.20
N LYS A 34 2.43 8.06 -16.12
CA LYS A 34 3.83 8.50 -16.12
C LYS A 34 4.65 7.54 -15.27
N LYS A 35 5.57 6.81 -15.91
CA LYS A 35 6.60 6.07 -15.16
C LYS A 35 7.32 7.06 -14.23
N LEU A 36 7.09 6.94 -12.94
CA LEU A 36 7.96 7.57 -11.96
C LEU A 36 9.31 6.86 -12.00
N HIS A 37 10.39 7.62 -11.82
CA HIS A 37 11.76 7.07 -11.88
C HIS A 37 11.90 5.82 -11.00
N GLY A 38 12.41 4.74 -11.58
CA GLY A 38 12.68 3.48 -10.90
C GLY A 38 11.51 2.49 -10.87
N ARG A 39 10.42 2.73 -11.62
CA ARG A 39 9.32 1.76 -11.80
C ARG A 39 9.42 1.08 -13.16
N ASP A 40 9.19 -0.24 -13.18
CA ASP A 40 9.03 -0.97 -14.44
C ASP A 40 7.65 -0.73 -15.03
N MET A 41 6.64 -0.57 -14.17
CA MET A 41 5.25 -0.35 -14.55
C MET A 41 4.56 0.64 -13.61
N SER A 42 3.70 1.49 -14.17
CA SER A 42 2.81 2.39 -13.42
C SER A 42 1.38 2.13 -13.85
N LEU A 43 0.49 1.87 -12.91
CA LEU A 43 -0.91 1.53 -13.13
C LEU A 43 -1.82 2.60 -12.54
N GLY A 44 -2.69 3.16 -13.36
CA GLY A 44 -3.63 4.20 -12.96
C GLY A 44 -4.53 4.62 -14.10
N LEU A 45 -5.54 5.46 -13.78
CA LEU A 45 -6.47 5.99 -14.77
C LEU A 45 -5.75 6.86 -15.83
N PRO A 46 -6.23 6.85 -17.09
CA PRO A 46 -7.39 6.09 -17.59
C PRO A 46 -7.09 4.66 -18.06
N GLU A 47 -5.81 4.26 -18.15
CA GLU A 47 -5.38 3.05 -18.84
C GLU A 47 -5.62 1.78 -18.01
N TRP A 48 -5.72 1.92 -16.69
CA TRP A 48 -5.96 0.81 -15.78
C TRP A 48 -6.92 1.24 -14.66
N SER A 49 -7.87 0.38 -14.30
CA SER A 49 -8.89 0.67 -13.30
C SER A 49 -9.24 -0.56 -12.46
N TRP A 50 -8.89 -0.53 -11.18
CA TRP A 50 -9.32 -1.54 -10.22
C TRP A 50 -10.76 -1.28 -9.72
N PRO A 51 -11.64 -2.30 -9.58
CA PRO A 51 -11.38 -3.73 -9.69
C PRO A 51 -11.68 -4.32 -11.07
N LEU A 52 -11.87 -3.52 -12.11
CA LEU A 52 -12.21 -4.00 -13.45
C LEU A 52 -11.05 -4.76 -14.09
N ASP A 53 -9.82 -4.27 -13.85
CA ASP A 53 -8.62 -4.81 -14.45
C ASP A 53 -7.69 -5.37 -13.35
N PRO A 54 -7.29 -6.65 -13.38
CA PRO A 54 -6.25 -7.17 -12.51
C PRO A 54 -4.90 -6.53 -12.83
N ILE A 55 -3.93 -6.65 -11.94
CA ILE A 55 -2.54 -6.26 -12.23
C ILE A 55 -2.02 -7.16 -13.37
N PRO A 56 -1.62 -6.59 -14.52
CA PRO A 56 -1.36 -7.36 -15.75
C PRO A 56 0.03 -8.00 -15.76
N VAL A 57 0.35 -8.76 -14.71
CA VAL A 57 1.60 -9.50 -14.57
C VAL A 57 1.34 -10.90 -14.00
N GLU A 58 2.31 -11.78 -14.18
CA GLU A 58 2.25 -13.15 -13.66
C GLU A 58 2.32 -13.18 -12.12
N ASP A 59 1.80 -14.27 -11.55
CA ASP A 59 1.93 -14.54 -10.12
C ASP A 59 3.40 -14.57 -9.71
N CYS A 60 3.70 -14.09 -8.52
CA CYS A 60 5.05 -14.12 -7.95
C CYS A 60 6.14 -13.53 -8.87
N SER A 61 5.83 -12.48 -9.64
CA SER A 61 6.79 -11.81 -10.55
C SER A 61 7.32 -10.48 -10.02
N VAL A 62 6.64 -9.89 -9.02
CA VAL A 62 6.90 -8.54 -8.52
C VAL A 62 7.77 -8.57 -7.27
N GLY A 63 8.83 -7.76 -7.23
CA GLY A 63 9.67 -7.54 -6.06
C GLY A 63 9.10 -6.49 -5.12
N ILE A 64 8.57 -5.40 -5.68
CA ILE A 64 8.02 -4.29 -4.90
C ILE A 64 6.82 -3.64 -5.58
N ILE A 65 5.80 -3.36 -4.78
CA ILE A 65 4.65 -2.52 -5.14
C ILE A 65 4.70 -1.23 -4.32
N HIS A 66 4.53 -0.10 -4.99
CA HIS A 66 4.41 1.21 -4.39
C HIS A 66 2.97 1.71 -4.52
N ALA A 67 2.29 1.87 -3.39
CA ALA A 67 0.91 2.34 -3.31
C ALA A 67 0.87 3.64 -2.49
N TYR A 68 1.08 4.77 -3.17
CA TYR A 68 1.09 6.09 -2.54
C TYR A 68 -0.17 6.85 -2.90
N HIS A 69 -0.98 7.18 -1.89
CA HIS A 69 -2.27 7.83 -2.09
C HIS A 69 -3.14 7.08 -3.10
N PHE A 70 -3.31 5.78 -2.83
CA PHE A 70 -4.06 4.87 -3.71
C PHE A 70 -5.21 4.17 -2.97
N PHE A 71 -4.93 3.53 -1.84
CA PHE A 71 -5.93 2.72 -1.14
C PHE A 71 -7.11 3.53 -0.62
N GLU A 72 -6.90 4.78 -0.23
CA GLU A 72 -7.96 5.69 0.23
C GLU A 72 -9.02 5.97 -0.85
N HIS A 73 -8.68 5.85 -2.12
CA HIS A 73 -9.61 6.02 -3.24
C HIS A 73 -10.41 4.77 -3.58
N LEU A 74 -10.16 3.64 -2.92
CA LEU A 74 -10.91 2.40 -3.10
C LEU A 74 -11.98 2.27 -2.02
N HIS A 75 -13.15 1.70 -2.39
CA HIS A 75 -14.11 1.20 -1.39
C HIS A 75 -13.47 0.08 -0.57
N GLY A 76 -13.86 -0.08 0.70
CA GLY A 76 -13.21 -1.00 1.63
C GLY A 76 -13.07 -2.43 1.10
N GLU A 77 -14.13 -2.96 0.47
CA GLU A 77 -14.12 -4.27 -0.17
C GLU A 77 -13.10 -4.37 -1.30
N HIS A 78 -13.03 -3.36 -2.17
CA HIS A 78 -12.07 -3.32 -3.27
C HIS A 78 -10.63 -3.13 -2.78
N ALA A 79 -10.44 -2.44 -1.65
CA ALA A 79 -9.13 -2.29 -1.03
C ALA A 79 -8.63 -3.63 -0.46
N ILE A 80 -9.53 -4.42 0.15
CA ILE A 80 -9.22 -5.77 0.64
C ILE A 80 -8.85 -6.67 -0.55
N ASP A 81 -9.65 -6.67 -1.61
CA ASP A 81 -9.38 -7.46 -2.82
C ASP A 81 -8.06 -7.04 -3.48
N MET A 82 -7.72 -5.75 -3.49
CA MET A 82 -6.44 -5.26 -3.99
C MET A 82 -5.26 -5.78 -3.16
N LEU A 83 -5.40 -5.93 -1.85
CA LEU A 83 -4.34 -6.54 -1.03
C LEU A 83 -4.11 -8.01 -1.39
N PHE A 84 -5.17 -8.76 -1.70
CA PHE A 84 -5.03 -10.13 -2.21
C PHE A 84 -4.38 -10.15 -3.60
N GLU A 85 -4.71 -9.19 -4.45
CA GLU A 85 -4.07 -9.07 -5.77
C GLU A 85 -2.59 -8.70 -5.64
N CYS A 86 -2.23 -7.78 -4.72
CA CYS A 86 -0.84 -7.52 -4.38
C CYS A 86 -0.12 -8.79 -3.89
N GLN A 87 -0.79 -9.57 -3.03
CA GLN A 87 -0.25 -10.85 -2.57
C GLN A 87 -0.03 -11.84 -3.72
N ARG A 88 -0.94 -11.91 -4.69
CA ARG A 88 -0.81 -12.80 -5.86
C ARG A 88 0.45 -12.48 -6.65
N VAL A 89 0.67 -11.22 -6.98
CA VAL A 89 1.76 -10.81 -7.88
C VAL A 89 3.12 -10.68 -7.20
N LEU A 90 3.15 -10.35 -5.90
CA LEU A 90 4.40 -10.25 -5.15
C LEU A 90 5.06 -11.62 -4.97
N LYS A 91 6.37 -11.67 -5.10
CA LYS A 91 7.17 -12.84 -4.69
C LYS A 91 7.12 -13.04 -3.19
N PRO A 92 7.37 -14.24 -2.66
CA PRO A 92 7.72 -14.41 -1.25
C PRO A 92 8.89 -13.48 -0.87
N GLY A 93 8.74 -12.73 0.20
CA GLY A 93 9.66 -11.65 0.58
C GLY A 93 9.46 -10.33 -0.16
N GLY A 94 8.58 -10.28 -1.16
CA GLY A 94 8.22 -9.07 -1.88
C GLY A 94 7.54 -8.04 -0.98
N ILE A 95 7.65 -6.76 -1.33
CA ILE A 95 7.32 -5.64 -0.48
C ILE A 95 6.12 -4.88 -1.06
N LEU A 96 5.08 -4.68 -0.25
CA LEU A 96 4.08 -3.65 -0.47
C LEU A 96 4.47 -2.43 0.37
N GLN A 97 4.92 -1.37 -0.28
CA GLN A 97 5.26 -0.10 0.32
C GLN A 97 4.13 0.89 0.10
N PHE A 98 3.57 1.42 1.18
CA PHE A 98 2.36 2.24 1.11
C PHE A 98 2.51 3.55 1.88
N CYS A 99 1.71 4.53 1.47
CA CYS A 99 1.49 5.79 2.18
C CYS A 99 0.07 6.27 1.87
N MET A 100 -0.69 6.60 2.91
CA MET A 100 -2.06 7.13 2.78
C MET A 100 -2.39 8.07 3.92
N PRO A 101 -3.38 8.97 3.79
CA PRO A 101 -3.76 9.88 4.86
C PRO A 101 -4.22 9.12 6.11
N TRP A 102 -3.73 9.54 7.28
CA TRP A 102 -4.17 8.96 8.55
C TRP A 102 -5.61 9.37 8.87
N ALA A 103 -6.46 8.40 9.15
CA ALA A 103 -7.90 8.58 9.35
C ALA A 103 -8.29 9.64 10.39
N LYS A 104 -7.40 9.99 11.31
CA LYS A 104 -7.64 10.99 12.36
C LYS A 104 -7.22 12.42 11.97
N THR A 105 -6.98 12.67 10.68
CA THR A 105 -6.52 13.97 10.19
C THR A 105 -7.46 14.56 9.17
N GLU A 106 -7.40 15.88 9.02
CA GLU A 106 -8.19 16.62 8.04
C GLU A 106 -7.89 16.15 6.61
N CYS A 107 -6.64 15.78 6.30
CA CYS A 107 -6.26 15.31 4.98
C CYS A 107 -6.95 14.00 4.55
N ALA A 108 -7.41 13.18 5.51
CA ALA A 108 -8.21 12.01 5.18
C ALA A 108 -9.65 12.34 4.80
N LEU A 109 -10.17 13.50 5.24
CA LEU A 109 -11.57 13.86 5.15
C LEU A 109 -11.87 14.96 4.12
N HIS A 110 -10.89 15.83 3.77
CA HIS A 110 -11.14 16.99 2.92
C HIS A 110 -11.22 16.62 1.43
N ASP A 111 -10.65 15.51 1.01
CA ASP A 111 -10.75 15.04 -0.38
C ASP A 111 -12.02 14.20 -0.55
N LEU A 112 -12.95 14.71 -1.36
CA LEU A 112 -14.24 14.07 -1.63
C LEU A 112 -14.13 12.78 -2.46
N THR A 113 -12.95 12.47 -2.98
CA THR A 113 -12.69 11.23 -3.73
C THR A 113 -12.24 10.08 -2.84
N HIS A 114 -11.95 10.34 -1.56
CA HIS A 114 -11.63 9.30 -0.59
C HIS A 114 -12.87 8.46 -0.27
N LYS A 115 -12.72 7.14 -0.30
CA LYS A 115 -13.78 6.15 -0.10
C LYS A 115 -13.51 5.23 1.10
N SER A 116 -12.27 5.21 1.61
CA SER A 116 -11.88 4.46 2.81
C SER A 116 -10.89 5.26 3.65
N TRP A 117 -10.92 4.99 4.96
CA TRP A 117 -10.12 5.71 5.95
C TRP A 117 -9.26 4.72 6.73
N TRP A 118 -7.96 5.00 6.82
CA TRP A 118 -6.97 4.06 7.30
C TRP A 118 -6.27 4.53 8.56
N CYS A 119 -6.12 3.60 9.49
CA CYS A 119 -5.33 3.78 10.71
C CYS A 119 -4.63 2.45 11.04
N GLU A 120 -3.82 2.45 12.08
CA GLU A 120 -3.04 1.28 12.50
C GLU A 120 -3.94 0.06 12.77
N THR A 121 -5.08 0.29 13.42
CA THR A 121 -6.06 -0.78 13.71
C THR A 121 -6.68 -1.37 12.44
N SER A 122 -6.79 -0.61 11.35
CA SER A 122 -7.27 -1.14 10.06
C SER A 122 -6.38 -2.28 9.58
N PHE A 123 -5.05 -2.11 9.66
CA PHE A 123 -4.09 -3.15 9.27
C PHE A 123 -4.09 -4.34 10.24
N GLN A 124 -4.18 -4.10 11.55
CA GLN A 124 -4.31 -5.18 12.54
C GLN A 124 -5.52 -6.06 12.25
N ASN A 125 -6.66 -5.45 11.91
CA ASN A 125 -7.87 -6.18 11.57
C ASN A 125 -7.73 -6.97 10.25
N LEU A 126 -7.01 -6.43 9.26
CA LEU A 126 -6.71 -7.14 8.03
C LEU A 126 -5.86 -8.40 8.29
N PHE A 127 -4.79 -8.27 9.09
CA PHE A 127 -3.91 -9.41 9.42
C PHE A 127 -4.59 -10.46 10.30
N ASN A 128 -5.59 -10.06 11.08
CA ASN A 128 -6.43 -10.97 11.86
C ASN A 128 -7.59 -11.57 11.05
N ASN A 129 -7.63 -11.34 9.74
CA ASN A 129 -8.70 -11.80 8.85
C ASN A 129 -10.11 -11.34 9.26
N TYR A 130 -10.20 -10.20 9.93
CA TYR A 130 -11.45 -9.70 10.49
C TYR A 130 -12.45 -9.28 9.40
N TYR A 131 -11.95 -8.72 8.30
CA TYR A 131 -12.80 -8.16 7.23
C TYR A 131 -13.19 -9.17 6.15
N ASP A 132 -12.46 -10.27 6.01
CA ASP A 132 -12.75 -11.30 5.03
C ASP A 132 -12.78 -12.70 5.67
N PRO A 133 -13.94 -13.13 6.17
CA PRO A 133 -14.09 -14.43 6.80
C PRO A 133 -14.19 -15.57 5.78
N THR A 134 -13.95 -15.34 4.50
CA THR A 134 -14.04 -16.37 3.46
C THR A 134 -13.08 -17.52 3.77
N PRO A 135 -13.56 -18.76 3.91
CA PRO A 135 -12.69 -19.89 4.23
C PRO A 135 -11.58 -20.07 3.21
N GLY A 136 -10.35 -20.18 3.69
CA GLY A 136 -9.16 -20.38 2.85
C GLY A 136 -8.57 -19.11 2.23
N ARG A 137 -9.24 -17.96 2.36
CA ARG A 137 -8.75 -16.68 1.88
C ARG A 137 -8.05 -15.95 3.03
N VAL A 138 -6.72 -15.98 3.06
CA VAL A 138 -5.90 -15.42 4.14
C VAL A 138 -4.86 -14.46 3.57
N LEU A 139 -4.79 -13.25 4.11
CA LEU A 139 -3.72 -12.32 3.80
C LEU A 139 -2.42 -12.75 4.49
N ARG A 140 -1.40 -13.04 3.69
CA ARG A 140 -0.08 -13.51 4.13
C ARG A 140 0.94 -12.37 4.03
N PHE A 141 0.69 -11.33 4.82
CA PHE A 141 1.62 -10.22 4.96
C PHE A 141 2.12 -10.12 6.40
N ARG A 142 3.41 -9.92 6.56
CA ARG A 142 4.03 -9.51 7.81
C ARG A 142 4.31 -8.01 7.75
N GLN A 143 3.90 -7.30 8.77
CA GLN A 143 4.28 -5.91 8.93
C GLN A 143 5.77 -5.82 9.27
N HIS A 144 6.55 -5.14 8.43
CA HIS A 144 7.93 -4.80 8.75
C HIS A 144 7.97 -3.55 9.63
N TYR A 145 7.32 -2.48 9.18
CA TYR A 145 7.06 -1.30 10.01
C TYR A 145 5.78 -0.59 9.56
N MET A 146 5.29 0.25 10.46
CA MET A 146 4.21 1.20 10.20
C MET A 146 4.44 2.41 11.10
N VAL A 147 4.49 3.59 10.51
CA VAL A 147 4.79 4.85 11.19
C VAL A 147 3.83 5.94 10.74
N LEU A 148 3.64 6.93 11.61
CA LEU A 148 2.98 8.18 11.25
C LEU A 148 4.04 9.17 10.80
N ALA A 149 3.85 9.77 9.63
CA ALA A 149 4.78 10.73 9.06
C ALA A 149 4.03 11.93 8.50
N GLY A 150 4.60 13.11 8.65
CA GLY A 150 4.03 14.34 8.11
C GLY A 150 4.56 15.59 8.77
N ILE A 151 4.22 16.73 8.16
CA ILE A 151 4.52 18.07 8.69
C ILE A 151 3.21 18.65 9.19
N VAL A 152 3.13 18.93 10.50
CA VAL A 152 2.04 19.67 11.12
C VAL A 152 0.71 18.89 11.25
N GLU A 153 -0.05 19.24 12.24
CA GLU A 153 -1.31 18.63 12.73
C GLU A 153 -2.38 18.29 11.67
N ARG A 154 -2.22 18.72 10.42
CA ARG A 154 -3.22 18.57 9.36
C ARG A 154 -2.88 17.50 8.31
N ASN A 155 -1.60 17.20 8.10
CA ASN A 155 -1.13 16.36 6.99
C ASN A 155 -0.29 15.19 7.49
N ILE A 156 -0.86 14.35 8.33
CA ILE A 156 -0.21 13.13 8.79
C ILE A 156 -0.68 11.97 7.92
N SER A 157 0.28 11.19 7.45
CA SER A 157 0.03 9.95 6.72
C SER A 157 0.45 8.75 7.57
N VAL A 158 -0.28 7.65 7.45
CA VAL A 158 0.22 6.35 7.83
C VAL A 158 1.00 5.77 6.67
N MET A 159 2.21 5.30 6.94
CA MET A 159 3.07 4.72 5.93
C MET A 159 3.83 3.52 6.46
N GLY A 160 4.18 2.59 5.60
CA GLY A 160 4.85 1.38 6.04
C GLY A 160 5.30 0.46 4.91
N GLN A 161 5.88 -0.65 5.32
CA GLN A 161 6.21 -1.78 4.46
C GLN A 161 5.59 -3.06 5.02
N LEU A 162 4.83 -3.75 4.17
CA LEU A 162 4.34 -5.10 4.39
C LEU A 162 5.17 -6.05 3.54
N VAL A 163 5.56 -7.17 4.11
CA VAL A 163 6.34 -8.21 3.43
C VAL A 163 5.44 -9.41 3.19
N ARG A 164 5.33 -9.86 1.94
CA ARG A 164 4.62 -11.09 1.62
C ARG A 164 5.34 -12.29 2.23
N GLU A 165 4.64 -13.06 3.04
CA GLU A 165 5.12 -14.33 3.57
C GLU A 165 5.00 -15.45 2.51
N ALA A 166 5.76 -16.50 2.69
CA ALA A 166 5.60 -17.72 1.88
C ALA A 166 4.25 -18.41 2.18
N ASP A 167 3.77 -19.18 1.24
CA ASP A 167 2.53 -19.96 1.35
C ASP A 167 2.69 -21.12 2.33
#